data_0dfd08c2ebf3767156ef77d7acb2ac0a
#
_entry.id   0dfd08c2ebf3767156ef77d7acb2ac0a
#
_cell.length_a   1.000
_cell.length_b   1.000
_cell.length_c   1.000
_cell.angle_alpha   90.00
_cell.angle_beta   90.00
_cell.angle_gamma   90.00
#
_symmetry.space_group_name_H-M   'P 1'
#
loop_
_entity.id
_entity.type
_entity.pdbx_description
1 polymer ?
#
loop_
_entity_poly.entity_id
_entity_poly.type
_entity_poly.pdbx_seq_one_letter_code
_entity_poly.pdbx_strand_id
1 'polypeptide(L)'
;MSIINIVGGALLLAFGRKFFWFFVAATGFYAGYELAFRYLNIKIGWVVLLVALVIGVLGALLVYFFEKIAIGLAGFFAGTYIASRLISYLAAQVKNWDWLIILIGGIIGIILMYIIFEWALIILSSLAGTILIVEGFKLIGLIATIVGIFLLAAGIFFQFGLNRRGDSRKKVNAKV
;
A
#
# COMPACT_ATOMS: atom_id res chain seq x y z
N MET A 1 16.54 -4.54 24.57
CA MET A 1 16.50 -4.01 23.19
C MET A 1 16.28 -5.15 22.24
N SER A 2 15.23 -5.07 21.44
CA SER A 2 15.02 -6.06 20.36
C SER A 2 15.62 -5.51 19.08
N ILE A 3 16.82 -5.95 18.73
CA ILE A 3 17.52 -5.53 17.50
C ILE A 3 16.64 -5.78 16.28
N ILE A 4 15.85 -6.85 16.29
CA ILE A 4 14.92 -7.20 15.21
C ILE A 4 13.87 -6.10 15.00
N ASN A 5 13.30 -5.54 16.08
CA ASN A 5 12.30 -4.47 15.99
C ASN A 5 12.91 -3.18 15.43
N ILE A 6 14.14 -2.85 15.84
CA ILE A 6 14.83 -1.65 15.37
C ILE A 6 15.18 -1.77 13.89
N VAL A 7 15.75 -2.89 13.48
CA VAL A 7 16.12 -3.14 12.08
C VAL A 7 14.86 -3.23 11.19
N GLY A 8 13.83 -3.97 11.64
CA GLY A 8 12.55 -4.06 10.94
C GLY A 8 11.86 -2.70 10.80
N GLY A 9 11.84 -1.90 11.87
CA GLY A 9 11.30 -0.55 11.87
C GLY A 9 12.06 0.39 10.93
N ALA A 10 13.39 0.34 10.93
CA ALA A 10 14.22 1.15 10.02
C ALA A 10 13.99 0.75 8.55
N LEU A 11 13.86 -0.54 8.25
CA LEU A 11 13.54 -1.02 6.91
C LEU A 11 12.14 -0.57 6.47
N LEU A 12 11.14 -0.60 7.35
CA LEU A 12 9.79 -0.09 7.06
C LEU A 12 9.78 1.42 6.83
N LEU A 13 10.55 2.19 7.62
CA LEU A 13 10.70 3.63 7.40
C LEU A 13 11.38 3.97 6.08
N ALA A 14 12.38 3.17 5.66
CA ALA A 14 13.12 3.44 4.44
C ALA A 14 12.40 2.94 3.17
N PHE A 15 11.77 1.77 3.24
CA PHE A 15 11.26 1.07 2.06
C PHE A 15 9.79 0.66 2.20
N GLY A 16 8.99 1.29 3.05
CA GLY A 16 7.66 0.86 3.45
C GLY A 16 6.74 0.44 2.30
N ARG A 17 6.71 1.21 1.21
CA ARG A 17 5.92 0.86 0.02
C ARG A 17 6.41 -0.43 -0.68
N LYS A 18 7.73 -0.67 -0.72
CA LYS A 18 8.29 -1.90 -1.29
C LYS A 18 8.10 -3.09 -0.35
N PHE A 19 8.12 -2.82 0.97
CA PHE A 19 7.90 -3.83 1.99
C PHE A 19 6.48 -4.39 1.99
N PHE A 20 5.50 -3.61 1.58
CA PHE A 20 4.13 -4.09 1.38
C PHE A 20 4.09 -5.29 0.43
N TRP A 21 4.75 -5.21 -0.72
CA TRP A 21 4.85 -6.32 -1.69
C TRP A 21 5.60 -7.53 -1.15
N PHE A 22 6.66 -7.28 -0.39
CA PHE A 22 7.39 -8.36 0.28
C PHE A 22 6.51 -9.06 1.32
N PHE A 23 5.72 -8.29 2.08
CA PHE A 23 4.78 -8.83 3.05
C PHE A 23 3.67 -9.65 2.40
N VAL A 24 3.11 -9.18 1.28
CA VAL A 24 2.11 -9.92 0.48
C VAL A 24 2.70 -11.23 -0.03
N ALA A 25 3.91 -11.20 -0.59
CA ALA A 25 4.59 -12.39 -1.07
C ALA A 25 4.90 -13.38 0.07
N ALA A 26 5.36 -12.89 1.22
CA ALA A 26 5.65 -13.72 2.39
C ALA A 26 4.38 -14.38 2.96
N THR A 27 3.28 -13.63 3.04
CA THR A 27 1.97 -14.15 3.48
C THR A 27 1.43 -15.17 2.49
N GLY A 28 1.55 -14.90 1.18
CA GLY A 28 1.18 -15.86 0.14
C GLY A 28 2.02 -17.14 0.19
N PHE A 29 3.32 -17.02 0.44
CA PHE A 29 4.22 -18.16 0.62
C PHE A 29 3.82 -18.99 1.85
N TYR A 30 3.54 -18.35 2.98
CA TYR A 30 3.08 -19.01 4.19
C TYR A 30 1.76 -19.75 3.98
N ALA A 31 0.79 -19.09 3.35
CA ALA A 31 -0.50 -19.70 2.99
C ALA A 31 -0.31 -20.90 2.05
N GLY A 32 0.58 -20.77 1.06
CA GLY A 32 0.95 -21.86 0.15
C GLY A 32 1.61 -23.04 0.86
N TYR A 33 2.47 -22.76 1.83
CA TYR A 33 3.10 -23.79 2.67
C TYR A 33 2.06 -24.55 3.50
N GLU A 34 1.13 -23.84 4.17
CA GLU A 34 0.05 -24.48 4.92
C GLU A 34 -0.86 -25.32 4.01
N LEU A 35 -1.21 -24.80 2.84
CA LEU A 35 -2.03 -25.50 1.87
C LEU A 35 -1.35 -26.80 1.42
N ALA A 36 -0.06 -26.75 1.05
CA ALA A 36 0.71 -27.91 0.62
C ALA A 36 0.83 -28.98 1.73
N PHE A 37 1.13 -28.53 2.94
CA PHE A 37 1.39 -29.45 4.06
C PHE A 37 0.11 -30.02 4.67
N ARG A 38 -0.90 -29.19 4.92
CA ARG A 38 -2.13 -29.63 5.61
C ARG A 38 -3.18 -30.22 4.68
N TYR A 39 -3.41 -29.60 3.51
CA TYR A 39 -4.50 -30.00 2.63
C TYR A 39 -4.08 -30.97 1.52
N LEU A 40 -2.89 -30.80 0.94
CA LEU A 40 -2.39 -31.69 -0.10
C LEU A 40 -1.59 -32.88 0.46
N ASN A 41 -1.33 -32.90 1.78
CA ASN A 41 -0.61 -33.97 2.50
C ASN A 41 0.75 -34.36 1.85
N ILE A 42 1.43 -33.35 1.26
CA ILE A 42 2.73 -33.54 0.61
C ILE A 42 3.80 -33.70 1.70
N LYS A 43 4.41 -34.88 1.79
CA LYS A 43 5.43 -35.21 2.82
C LYS A 43 6.86 -34.89 2.37
N ILE A 44 7.08 -34.62 1.09
CA ILE A 44 8.41 -34.35 0.53
C ILE A 44 8.74 -32.89 0.71
N GLY A 45 9.68 -32.57 1.61
CA GLY A 45 9.95 -31.19 2.05
C GLY A 45 10.29 -30.21 0.93
N TRP A 46 11.09 -30.59 -0.07
CA TRP A 46 11.43 -29.72 -1.20
C TRP A 46 10.23 -29.44 -2.12
N VAL A 47 9.30 -30.40 -2.29
CA VAL A 47 8.06 -30.21 -3.06
C VAL A 47 7.13 -29.23 -2.36
N VAL A 48 7.02 -29.31 -1.02
CA VAL A 48 6.26 -28.34 -0.23
C VAL A 48 6.79 -26.93 -0.44
N LEU A 49 8.12 -26.75 -0.43
CA LEU A 49 8.75 -25.45 -0.66
C LEU A 49 8.50 -24.92 -2.08
N LEU A 50 8.56 -25.79 -3.09
CA LEU A 50 8.24 -25.43 -4.47
C LEU A 50 6.78 -24.98 -4.62
N VAL A 51 5.84 -25.74 -4.08
CA VAL A 51 4.41 -25.40 -4.11
C VAL A 51 4.16 -24.07 -3.38
N ALA A 52 4.77 -23.90 -2.19
CA ALA A 52 4.66 -22.65 -1.44
C ALA A 52 5.21 -21.46 -2.22
N LEU A 53 6.34 -21.63 -2.90
CA LEU A 53 6.94 -20.58 -3.73
C LEU A 53 6.04 -20.22 -4.92
N VAL A 54 5.51 -21.20 -5.64
CA VAL A 54 4.61 -20.99 -6.78
C VAL A 54 3.33 -20.29 -6.34
N ILE A 55 2.70 -20.74 -5.24
CA ILE A 55 1.49 -20.09 -4.71
C ILE A 55 1.80 -18.68 -4.21
N GLY A 56 2.94 -18.46 -3.56
CA GLY A 56 3.36 -17.13 -3.11
C GLY A 56 3.56 -16.15 -4.26
N VAL A 57 4.22 -16.59 -5.34
CA VAL A 57 4.44 -15.77 -6.54
C VAL A 57 3.12 -15.50 -7.27
N LEU A 58 2.29 -16.52 -7.47
CA LEU A 58 0.97 -16.35 -8.10
C LEU A 58 0.07 -15.44 -7.25
N GLY A 59 0.06 -15.60 -5.94
CA GLY A 59 -0.67 -14.73 -5.03
C GLY A 59 -0.21 -13.28 -5.11
N ALA A 60 1.10 -13.05 -5.12
CA ALA A 60 1.65 -11.70 -5.27
C ALA A 60 1.28 -11.06 -6.63
N LEU A 61 1.34 -11.82 -7.72
CA LEU A 61 0.91 -11.37 -9.04
C LEU A 61 -0.59 -11.03 -9.08
N LEU A 62 -1.43 -11.90 -8.53
CA LEU A 62 -2.87 -11.66 -8.43
C LEU A 62 -3.15 -10.37 -7.65
N VAL A 63 -2.56 -10.20 -6.47
CA VAL A 63 -2.74 -8.98 -5.67
C VAL A 63 -2.28 -7.76 -6.46
N TYR A 64 -1.17 -7.84 -7.19
CA TYR A 64 -0.67 -6.73 -8.02
C TYR A 64 -1.67 -6.27 -9.09
N PHE A 65 -2.33 -7.20 -9.77
CA PHE A 65 -3.33 -6.86 -10.78
C PHE A 65 -4.65 -6.40 -10.15
N PHE A 66 -5.14 -7.13 -9.14
CA PHE A 66 -6.42 -6.84 -8.49
C PHE A 66 -6.38 -5.55 -7.66
N GLU A 67 -5.25 -5.21 -7.04
CA GLU A 67 -5.10 -3.95 -6.31
C GLU A 67 -5.43 -2.74 -7.18
N LYS A 68 -4.86 -2.66 -8.38
CA LYS A 68 -5.09 -1.53 -9.29
C LYS A 68 -6.55 -1.43 -9.71
N ILE A 69 -7.17 -2.57 -10.03
CA ILE A 69 -8.58 -2.63 -10.40
C ILE A 69 -9.47 -2.23 -9.22
N ALA A 70 -9.20 -2.77 -8.04
CA ALA A 70 -9.97 -2.48 -6.83
C ALA A 70 -9.90 -0.99 -6.43
N ILE A 71 -8.70 -0.39 -6.47
CA ILE A 71 -8.51 1.03 -6.21
C ILE A 71 -9.25 1.88 -7.24
N GLY A 72 -9.16 1.51 -8.54
CA GLY A 72 -9.86 2.19 -9.61
C GLY A 72 -11.37 2.13 -9.45
N LEU A 73 -11.93 0.95 -9.17
CA LEU A 73 -13.37 0.77 -8.94
C LEU A 73 -13.84 1.54 -7.70
N ALA A 74 -13.11 1.43 -6.59
CA ALA A 74 -13.44 2.16 -5.37
C ALA A 74 -13.44 3.68 -5.61
N GLY A 75 -12.42 4.18 -6.32
CA GLY A 75 -12.33 5.59 -6.70
C GLY A 75 -13.47 6.02 -7.61
N PHE A 76 -13.82 5.20 -8.62
CA PHE A 76 -14.93 5.47 -9.51
C PHE A 76 -16.25 5.58 -8.75
N PHE A 77 -16.59 4.59 -7.94
CA PHE A 77 -17.83 4.60 -7.16
C PHE A 77 -17.87 5.74 -6.13
N ALA A 78 -16.78 6.02 -5.45
CA ALA A 78 -16.71 7.16 -4.54
C ALA A 78 -16.89 8.49 -5.27
N GLY A 79 -16.22 8.67 -6.41
CA GLY A 79 -16.30 9.88 -7.23
C GLY A 79 -17.70 10.09 -7.83
N THR A 80 -18.34 9.05 -8.36
CA THR A 80 -19.72 9.12 -8.86
C THR A 80 -20.72 9.44 -7.76
N TYR A 81 -20.52 8.84 -6.58
CA TYR A 81 -21.37 9.12 -5.41
C TYR A 81 -21.25 10.57 -4.95
N ILE A 82 -20.03 11.09 -4.83
CA ILE A 82 -19.78 12.48 -4.44
C ILE A 82 -20.36 13.44 -5.49
N ALA A 83 -20.13 13.17 -6.78
CA ALA A 83 -20.67 13.99 -7.87
C ALA A 83 -22.21 14.03 -7.86
N SER A 84 -22.85 12.88 -7.67
CA SER A 84 -24.32 12.79 -7.61
C SER A 84 -24.89 13.60 -6.41
N ARG A 85 -24.24 13.54 -5.27
CA ARG A 85 -24.62 14.36 -4.10
C ARG A 85 -24.42 15.84 -4.34
N LEU A 86 -23.32 16.21 -4.99
CA LEU A 86 -23.03 17.61 -5.29
C LEU A 86 -24.07 18.22 -6.22
N ILE A 87 -24.49 17.49 -7.26
CA ILE A 87 -25.58 17.90 -8.16
C ILE A 87 -26.88 18.13 -7.37
N SER A 88 -27.22 17.22 -6.47
CA SER A 88 -28.44 17.31 -5.65
C SER A 88 -28.40 18.54 -4.72
N TYR A 89 -27.24 18.88 -4.16
CA TYR A 89 -27.06 20.04 -3.27
C TYR A 89 -27.09 21.36 -4.01
N LEU A 90 -26.48 21.44 -5.20
CA LEU A 90 -26.39 22.66 -5.98
C LEU A 90 -27.71 23.03 -6.67
N ALA A 91 -28.75 22.15 -6.56
CA ALA A 91 -30.04 22.30 -7.28
C ALA A 91 -29.83 22.74 -8.75
N ALA A 92 -28.70 22.33 -9.32
CA ALA A 92 -28.29 22.75 -10.64
C ALA A 92 -29.30 22.19 -11.66
N GLN A 93 -30.00 23.08 -12.33
CA GLN A 93 -30.91 22.75 -13.44
C GLN A 93 -30.13 22.25 -14.67
N VAL A 94 -29.28 21.23 -14.47
CA VAL A 94 -28.43 20.64 -15.51
C VAL A 94 -29.09 19.35 -16.03
N LYS A 95 -30.41 19.31 -16.02
CA LYS A 95 -31.30 18.16 -16.24
C LYS A 95 -30.93 17.22 -17.42
N ASN A 96 -30.16 17.67 -18.38
CA ASN A 96 -29.77 16.87 -19.54
C ASN A 96 -28.31 16.38 -19.50
N TRP A 97 -27.47 16.86 -18.55
CA TRP A 97 -26.03 16.57 -18.50
C TRP A 97 -25.58 15.91 -17.20
N ASP A 98 -26.52 15.53 -16.33
CA ASP A 98 -26.24 14.96 -15.01
C ASP A 98 -25.36 13.71 -15.14
N TRP A 99 -25.62 12.85 -16.11
CA TRP A 99 -24.83 11.65 -16.35
C TRP A 99 -23.36 11.94 -16.69
N LEU A 100 -23.11 13.04 -17.43
CA LEU A 100 -21.76 13.45 -17.80
C LEU A 100 -20.95 13.93 -16.56
N ILE A 101 -21.61 14.71 -15.70
CA ILE A 101 -20.99 15.21 -14.45
C ILE A 101 -20.67 14.03 -13.54
N ILE A 102 -21.56 13.06 -13.42
CA ILE A 102 -21.35 11.83 -12.65
C ILE A 102 -20.19 11.01 -13.21
N LEU A 103 -20.12 10.86 -14.53
CA LEU A 103 -19.02 10.15 -15.19
C LEU A 103 -17.67 10.84 -14.96
N ILE A 104 -17.62 12.16 -15.14
CA ILE A 104 -16.41 12.97 -14.89
C ILE A 104 -16.00 12.83 -13.41
N GLY A 105 -16.96 12.92 -12.48
CA GLY A 105 -16.72 12.70 -11.06
C GLY A 105 -16.12 11.34 -10.77
N GLY A 106 -16.59 10.29 -11.44
CA GLY A 106 -16.03 8.94 -11.36
C GLY A 106 -14.58 8.88 -11.85
N ILE A 107 -14.26 9.50 -12.99
CA ILE A 107 -12.90 9.55 -13.54
C ILE A 107 -11.95 10.32 -12.59
N ILE A 108 -12.40 11.46 -12.10
CA ILE A 108 -11.64 12.23 -11.10
C ILE A 108 -11.43 11.41 -9.83
N GLY A 109 -12.46 10.68 -9.39
CA GLY A 109 -12.42 9.80 -8.24
C GLY A 109 -11.36 8.69 -8.38
N ILE A 110 -11.22 8.08 -9.57
CA ILE A 110 -10.15 7.11 -9.85
C ILE A 110 -8.77 7.74 -9.60
N ILE A 111 -8.52 8.91 -10.19
CA ILE A 111 -7.23 9.60 -10.09
C ILE A 111 -6.92 9.95 -8.63
N LEU A 112 -7.88 10.52 -7.92
CA LEU A 112 -7.74 10.90 -6.52
C LEU A 112 -7.48 9.68 -5.64
N MET A 113 -8.19 8.57 -5.88
CA MET A 113 -8.03 7.34 -5.08
C MET A 113 -6.65 6.73 -5.24
N TYR A 114 -6.06 6.75 -6.46
CA TYR A 114 -4.67 6.32 -6.66
C TYR A 114 -3.68 7.16 -5.86
N ILE A 115 -3.86 8.48 -5.86
CA ILE A 115 -3.00 9.39 -5.10
C ILE A 115 -3.14 9.13 -3.59
N ILE A 116 -4.38 9.06 -3.09
CA ILE A 116 -4.67 8.83 -1.67
C ILE A 116 -4.10 7.48 -1.21
N PHE A 117 -4.23 6.43 -2.01
CA PHE A 117 -3.73 5.10 -1.68
C PHE A 117 -2.21 5.07 -1.55
N GLU A 118 -1.49 5.73 -2.46
CA GLU A 118 -0.03 5.86 -2.38
C GLU A 118 0.41 6.58 -1.09
N TRP A 119 -0.26 7.68 -0.75
CA TRP A 119 0.00 8.41 0.48
C TRP A 119 -0.33 7.60 1.73
N ALA A 120 -1.45 6.86 1.71
CA ALA A 120 -1.84 6.00 2.80
C ALA A 120 -0.78 4.92 3.09
N LEU A 121 -0.23 4.28 2.06
CA LEU A 121 0.84 3.29 2.21
C LEU A 121 2.10 3.90 2.84
N ILE A 122 2.50 5.11 2.42
CA ILE A 122 3.65 5.83 2.98
C ILE A 122 3.42 6.13 4.47
N ILE A 123 2.25 6.68 4.81
CA ILE A 123 1.92 7.04 6.19
C ILE A 123 1.85 5.80 7.08
N LEU A 124 1.13 4.76 6.65
CA LEU A 124 0.96 3.53 7.44
C LEU A 124 2.30 2.80 7.66
N SER A 125 3.14 2.71 6.63
CA SER A 125 4.45 2.08 6.77
C SER A 125 5.40 2.90 7.65
N SER A 126 5.35 4.24 7.57
CA SER A 126 6.11 5.11 8.44
C SER A 126 5.64 5.01 9.89
N LEU A 127 4.33 4.91 10.11
CA LEU A 127 3.76 4.73 11.44
C LEU A 127 4.17 3.38 12.04
N ALA A 128 4.03 2.29 11.29
CA ALA A 128 4.43 0.96 11.72
C ALA A 128 5.95 0.89 12.03
N GLY A 129 6.78 1.46 11.15
CA GLY A 129 8.22 1.54 11.36
C GLY A 129 8.60 2.34 12.61
N THR A 130 7.92 3.45 12.84
CA THR A 130 8.12 4.28 14.04
C THR A 130 7.77 3.51 15.32
N ILE A 131 6.63 2.83 15.35
CA ILE A 131 6.19 2.02 16.51
C ILE A 131 7.23 0.96 16.83
N LEU A 132 7.70 0.21 15.82
CA LEU A 132 8.71 -0.84 16.02
C LEU A 132 10.03 -0.28 16.57
N ILE A 133 10.47 0.89 16.12
CA ILE A 133 11.69 1.51 16.64
C ILE A 133 11.50 1.97 18.09
N VAL A 134 10.41 2.66 18.39
CA VAL A 134 10.10 3.14 19.74
C VAL A 134 10.02 1.98 20.73
N GLU A 135 9.35 0.89 20.36
CA GLU A 135 9.27 -0.34 21.14
C GLU A 135 10.64 -1.04 21.26
N GLY A 136 11.41 -1.10 20.16
CA GLY A 136 12.74 -1.70 20.15
C GLY A 136 13.71 -1.02 21.12
N PHE A 137 13.64 0.30 21.25
CA PHE A 137 14.41 1.08 22.24
C PHE A 137 13.76 1.12 23.62
N LYS A 138 12.55 0.57 23.79
CA LYS A 138 11.75 0.64 25.03
C LYS A 138 11.56 2.08 25.53
N LEU A 139 11.37 3.02 24.60
CA LEU A 139 11.12 4.42 24.97
C LEU A 139 9.71 4.54 25.57
N ILE A 140 9.57 5.32 26.63
CA ILE A 140 8.33 5.49 27.37
C ILE A 140 8.04 6.98 27.58
N GLY A 141 6.76 7.32 27.67
CA GLY A 141 6.30 8.66 28.02
C GLY A 141 6.62 9.72 26.95
N LEU A 142 6.93 10.93 27.39
CA LEU A 142 7.12 12.09 26.51
C LEU A 142 8.25 11.88 25.48
N ILE A 143 9.34 11.19 25.87
CA ILE A 143 10.48 10.91 24.98
C ILE A 143 10.03 10.01 23.82
N ALA A 144 9.24 8.97 24.07
CA ALA A 144 8.68 8.11 23.05
C ALA A 144 7.84 8.89 22.03
N THR A 145 7.04 9.83 22.51
CA THR A 145 6.16 10.66 21.68
C THR A 145 6.97 11.61 20.77
N ILE A 146 7.96 12.32 21.35
CA ILE A 146 8.80 13.27 20.60
C ILE A 146 9.60 12.52 19.52
N VAL A 147 10.29 11.44 19.91
CA VAL A 147 11.07 10.61 18.99
C VAL A 147 10.16 9.98 17.92
N GLY A 148 8.98 9.52 18.32
CA GLY A 148 7.99 8.96 17.42
C GLY A 148 7.54 9.95 16.34
N ILE A 149 7.18 11.17 16.72
CA ILE A 149 6.76 12.21 15.77
C ILE A 149 7.93 12.56 14.82
N PHE A 150 9.15 12.68 15.35
CA PHE A 150 10.31 12.96 14.51
C PHE A 150 10.60 11.85 13.51
N LEU A 151 10.58 10.57 13.94
CA LEU A 151 10.78 9.42 13.08
C LEU A 151 9.69 9.28 12.02
N LEU A 152 8.46 9.54 12.39
CA LEU A 152 7.33 9.52 11.46
C LEU A 152 7.48 10.58 10.38
N ALA A 153 7.80 11.82 10.76
CA ALA A 153 8.05 12.90 9.81
C ALA A 153 9.24 12.60 8.90
N ALA A 154 10.34 12.10 9.46
CA ALA A 154 11.53 11.70 8.71
C ALA A 154 11.23 10.55 7.73
N GLY A 155 10.45 9.55 8.15
CA GLY A 155 10.03 8.42 7.31
C GLY A 155 9.19 8.86 6.12
N ILE A 156 8.19 9.70 6.35
CA ILE A 156 7.34 10.26 5.28
C ILE A 156 8.19 11.08 4.31
N PHE A 157 9.05 11.95 4.80
CA PHE A 157 9.90 12.81 3.96
C PHE A 157 10.89 11.99 3.12
N PHE A 158 11.51 10.97 3.72
CA PHE A 158 12.47 10.09 3.05
C PHE A 158 11.80 9.26 1.94
N GLN A 159 10.65 8.65 2.23
CA GLN A 159 9.90 7.86 1.24
C GLN A 159 9.38 8.73 0.09
N PHE A 160 8.93 9.96 0.38
CA PHE A 160 8.52 10.91 -0.64
C PHE A 160 9.68 11.33 -1.56
N GLY A 161 10.86 11.58 -0.98
CA GLY A 161 12.08 11.91 -1.74
C GLY A 161 12.55 10.79 -2.67
N LEU A 162 12.46 9.53 -2.21
CA LEU A 162 12.81 8.36 -3.02
C LEU A 162 11.84 8.16 -4.19
N ASN A 163 10.55 8.43 -3.97
CA ASN A 163 9.53 8.29 -5.01
C ASN A 163 9.74 9.28 -6.17
N ARG A 164 10.10 10.53 -5.86
CA ARG A 164 10.44 11.55 -6.88
C ARG A 164 11.66 11.18 -7.73
N ARG A 165 12.70 10.58 -7.13
CA ARG A 165 13.91 10.18 -7.84
C ARG A 165 13.68 9.00 -8.79
N GLY A 166 12.78 8.07 -8.45
CA GLY A 166 12.40 6.94 -9.30
C GLY A 166 11.67 7.37 -10.58
N ASP A 167 10.83 8.37 -10.49
CA ASP A 167 10.04 8.89 -11.61
C ASP A 167 10.90 9.71 -12.60
N SER A 168 11.88 10.43 -12.09
CA SER A 168 12.82 11.19 -12.92
C SER A 168 13.71 10.29 -13.76
N ARG A 169 14.16 9.14 -13.22
CA ARG A 169 14.97 8.16 -13.98
C ARG A 169 14.17 7.47 -15.09
N LYS A 170 12.89 7.16 -14.86
CA LYS A 170 12.02 6.58 -15.90
C LYS A 170 11.79 7.55 -17.06
N LYS A 171 11.65 8.85 -16.79
CA LYS A 171 11.49 9.87 -17.84
C LYS A 171 12.74 10.11 -18.68
N VAL A 172 13.93 9.91 -18.12
CA VAL A 172 15.20 10.03 -18.87
C VAL A 172 15.39 8.83 -19.79
N ASN A 173 15.13 7.60 -19.32
CA ASN A 173 15.29 6.39 -20.13
C ASN A 173 14.19 6.22 -21.20
N ALA A 174 13.08 6.93 -21.12
CA ALA A 174 12.02 6.91 -22.13
C ALA A 174 12.28 7.90 -23.28
N LYS A 175 13.34 8.72 -23.20
CA LYS A 175 13.72 9.71 -24.21
C LYS A 175 14.98 9.32 -25.02
N VAL A 176 15.58 8.17 -24.71
CA VAL A 176 16.68 7.52 -25.45
C VAL A 176 16.12 6.34 -26.23
#